data_dabcb390a9beee67c984487d6bf7b39e
#
_entry.id   dabcb390a9beee67c984487d6bf7b39e
#
_cell.length_a   1.000
_cell.length_b   1.000
_cell.length_c   1.000
_cell.angle_alpha   90.00
_cell.angle_beta   90.00
_cell.angle_gamma   90.00
#
_symmetry.space_group_name_H-M   'P 1'
#
loop_
_entity.id
_entity.type
_entity.pdbx_description
1 polymer ?
#
loop_
_entity_poly.entity_id
_entity_poly.type
_entity_poly.pdbx_seq_one_letter_code
_entity_poly.pdbx_strand_id
1 'polypeptide(L)'
;LKDRSPERVLALHPDLVFTTDGVPKELVESLRDLGLTVYASRTPKRVEGIFTRIEEVGRLVGQEENAAALIAEKRARLADVERRVGDIPEAERPIVVAFAFSGVFGQKDGLFDDMCRHASLRNGAAMVGLTADTPVSMEQIVALDPDVFLLPTWSAEGEKTEEFRAKLRSDPLFMHVKAVRENHLYAVPDTYRYSAGQNAIECVYELARAVYPERFADVK
;
A
#
# COMPACT_ATOMS: atom_id res chain seq x y z
N LEU A 1 -1.42 3.47 19.89
CA LEU A 1 -1.69 4.29 21.08
C LEU A 1 -2.68 5.39 20.69
N LYS A 2 -3.88 5.44 21.34
CA LYS A 2 -4.87 6.52 21.12
C LYS A 2 -4.38 7.86 21.65
N ASP A 3 -3.49 7.84 22.64
CA ASP A 3 -2.81 8.99 23.22
C ASP A 3 -1.29 8.79 23.02
N ARG A 4 -0.67 9.73 22.34
CA ARG A 4 0.77 9.70 21.97
C ARG A 4 1.59 10.65 22.84
N SER A 5 1.15 10.96 24.07
CA SER A 5 1.92 11.83 24.94
C SER A 5 3.28 11.21 25.28
N PRO A 6 4.35 12.02 25.33
CA PRO A 6 5.69 11.55 25.65
C PRO A 6 5.75 10.82 27.01
N GLU A 7 4.99 11.29 28.01
CA GLU A 7 4.94 10.72 29.34
C GLU A 7 4.37 9.30 29.35
N ARG A 8 3.35 9.03 28.51
CA ARG A 8 2.81 7.68 28.37
C ARG A 8 3.76 6.73 27.66
N VAL A 9 4.53 7.21 26.70
CA VAL A 9 5.57 6.40 26.06
C VAL A 9 6.65 6.08 27.08
N LEU A 10 7.10 7.08 27.87
CA LEU A 10 8.09 6.90 28.93
C LEU A 10 7.63 5.88 30.00
N ALA A 11 6.36 5.91 30.38
CA ALA A 11 5.78 4.99 31.36
C ALA A 11 5.80 3.50 30.92
N LEU A 12 6.03 3.22 29.64
CA LEU A 12 6.20 1.86 29.12
C LEU A 12 7.64 1.34 29.29
N HIS A 13 8.58 2.21 29.73
CA HIS A 13 10.01 1.91 29.86
C HIS A 13 10.63 1.21 28.62
N PRO A 14 10.43 1.74 27.41
CA PRO A 14 10.94 1.09 26.21
C PRO A 14 12.46 1.23 26.09
N ASP A 15 13.14 0.17 25.65
CA ASP A 15 14.56 0.22 25.30
C ASP A 15 14.79 0.99 24.00
N LEU A 16 13.82 0.93 23.08
CA LEU A 16 13.83 1.60 21.79
C LEU A 16 12.42 2.04 21.39
N VAL A 17 12.30 3.29 20.96
CA VAL A 17 11.09 3.81 20.30
C VAL A 17 11.34 3.88 18.80
N PHE A 18 10.59 3.09 18.02
CA PHE A 18 10.61 3.13 16.56
C PHE A 18 9.48 4.01 16.05
N THR A 19 9.79 4.99 15.21
CA THR A 19 8.80 5.90 14.62
C THR A 19 9.10 6.19 13.14
N THR A 20 8.23 6.95 12.48
CA THR A 20 8.36 7.34 11.09
C THR A 20 8.28 8.85 10.92
N ASP A 21 8.64 9.34 9.74
CA ASP A 21 8.52 10.74 9.34
C ASP A 21 7.07 11.28 9.28
N GLY A 22 6.07 10.43 9.46
CA GLY A 22 4.67 10.83 9.69
C GLY A 22 4.36 11.28 11.13
N VAL A 23 5.34 11.19 12.05
CA VAL A 23 5.21 11.65 13.44
C VAL A 23 5.77 13.08 13.54
N PRO A 24 5.07 14.01 14.23
CA PRO A 24 5.58 15.38 14.41
C PRO A 24 6.98 15.40 15.01
N LYS A 25 7.85 16.25 14.46
CA LYS A 25 9.25 16.37 14.88
C LYS A 25 9.37 16.73 16.37
N GLU A 26 8.48 17.59 16.85
CA GLU A 26 8.39 18.03 18.24
C GLU A 26 8.14 16.87 19.20
N LEU A 27 7.32 15.89 18.79
CA LEU A 27 7.09 14.69 19.59
C LEU A 27 8.35 13.81 19.67
N VAL A 28 9.06 13.66 18.54
CA VAL A 28 10.31 12.90 18.50
C VAL A 28 11.37 13.55 19.38
N GLU A 29 11.49 14.89 19.35
CA GLU A 29 12.42 15.65 20.18
C GLU A 29 12.05 15.52 21.67
N SER A 30 10.77 15.69 22.03
CA SER A 30 10.31 15.52 23.41
C SER A 30 10.60 14.13 23.98
N LEU A 31 10.46 13.08 23.17
CA LEU A 31 10.82 11.72 23.60
C LEU A 31 12.32 11.57 23.88
N ARG A 32 13.15 12.19 23.04
CA ARG A 32 14.63 12.20 23.24
C ARG A 32 15.04 13.00 24.46
N ASP A 33 14.40 14.14 24.71
CA ASP A 33 14.65 14.99 25.89
C ASP A 33 14.30 14.26 27.19
N LEU A 34 13.34 13.32 27.15
CA LEU A 34 13.02 12.41 28.26
C LEU A 34 14.01 11.25 28.40
N GLY A 35 15.08 11.21 27.63
CA GLY A 35 16.13 10.20 27.67
C GLY A 35 15.81 8.90 26.92
N LEU A 36 14.76 8.86 26.12
CA LEU A 36 14.41 7.67 25.35
C LEU A 36 15.27 7.55 24.08
N THR A 37 15.68 6.33 23.76
CA THR A 37 16.33 6.02 22.48
C THR A 37 15.26 6.00 21.39
N VAL A 38 15.31 6.98 20.46
CA VAL A 38 14.30 7.11 19.38
C VAL A 38 14.96 7.00 18.03
N TYR A 39 14.56 5.98 17.26
CA TYR A 39 14.89 5.83 15.85
C TYR A 39 13.70 6.29 14.99
N ALA A 40 13.92 7.34 14.19
CA ALA A 40 12.94 7.85 13.25
C ALA A 40 13.32 7.44 11.82
N SER A 41 12.53 6.53 11.24
CA SER A 41 12.71 6.03 9.89
C SER A 41 11.95 6.88 8.88
N ARG A 42 12.44 6.97 7.64
CA ARG A 42 11.64 7.48 6.53
C ARG A 42 10.66 6.43 6.06
N THR A 43 9.43 6.84 5.73
CA THR A 43 8.45 5.94 5.12
C THR A 43 8.89 5.61 3.68
N PRO A 44 9.10 4.33 3.33
CA PRO A 44 9.50 3.96 1.98
C PRO A 44 8.47 4.40 0.94
N LYS A 45 8.95 5.02 -0.12
CA LYS A 45 8.14 5.37 -1.31
C LYS A 45 8.34 4.38 -2.46
N ARG A 46 9.26 3.43 -2.29
CA ARG A 46 9.61 2.38 -3.26
C ARG A 46 9.71 1.04 -2.53
N VAL A 47 9.40 -0.03 -3.24
CA VAL A 47 9.51 -1.40 -2.75
C VAL A 47 10.94 -1.70 -2.27
N GLU A 48 11.96 -1.23 -2.99
CA GLU A 48 13.36 -1.42 -2.59
C GLU A 48 13.68 -0.76 -1.22
N GLY A 49 13.07 0.38 -0.92
CA GLY A 49 13.22 1.02 0.38
C GLY A 49 12.64 0.22 1.56
N ILE A 50 11.73 -0.72 1.28
CA ILE A 50 11.22 -1.65 2.30
C ILE A 50 12.33 -2.61 2.75
N PHE A 51 13.12 -3.14 1.82
CA PHE A 51 14.23 -4.05 2.15
C PHE A 51 15.30 -3.34 2.97
N THR A 52 15.65 -2.11 2.59
CA THR A 52 16.56 -1.26 3.38
C THR A 52 16.04 -1.06 4.81
N ARG A 53 14.75 -0.79 4.94
CA ARG A 53 14.13 -0.60 6.27
C ARG A 53 14.12 -1.88 7.11
N ILE A 54 13.87 -3.04 6.51
CA ILE A 54 13.94 -4.34 7.21
C ILE A 54 15.37 -4.57 7.73
N GLU A 55 16.39 -4.31 6.91
CA GLU A 55 17.78 -4.42 7.29
C GLU A 55 18.13 -3.46 8.44
N GLU A 56 17.71 -2.20 8.36
CA GLU A 56 17.92 -1.20 9.42
C GLU A 56 17.29 -1.64 10.75
N VAL A 57 16.03 -2.11 10.71
CA VAL A 57 15.34 -2.61 11.93
C VAL A 57 16.06 -3.83 12.49
N GLY A 58 16.41 -4.80 11.64
CA GLY A 58 17.17 -5.98 12.07
C GLY A 58 18.43 -5.62 12.82
N ARG A 59 19.20 -4.65 12.31
CA ARG A 59 20.44 -4.16 12.95
C ARG A 59 20.16 -3.46 14.27
N LEU A 60 19.09 -2.65 14.35
CA LEU A 60 18.73 -1.93 15.57
C LEU A 60 18.33 -2.85 16.74
N VAL A 61 17.79 -4.02 16.43
CA VAL A 61 17.29 -4.98 17.44
C VAL A 61 18.14 -6.25 17.54
N GLY A 62 19.33 -6.29 16.88
CA GLY A 62 20.24 -7.44 16.90
C GLY A 62 19.68 -8.69 16.23
N GLN A 63 18.93 -8.52 15.14
CA GLN A 63 18.26 -9.60 14.39
C GLN A 63 18.64 -9.57 12.91
N GLU A 64 19.90 -9.35 12.59
CA GLU A 64 20.43 -9.20 11.23
C GLU A 64 20.20 -10.45 10.37
N GLU A 65 20.40 -11.64 10.96
CA GLU A 65 20.18 -12.91 10.25
C GLU A 65 18.70 -13.11 9.89
N ASN A 66 17.79 -12.82 10.84
CA ASN A 66 16.36 -12.90 10.59
C ASN A 66 15.91 -11.86 9.56
N ALA A 67 16.46 -10.66 9.60
CA ALA A 67 16.19 -9.62 8.60
C ALA A 67 16.67 -10.05 7.21
N ALA A 68 17.87 -10.62 7.09
CA ALA A 68 18.42 -11.12 5.84
C ALA A 68 17.56 -12.26 5.26
N ALA A 69 17.13 -13.21 6.10
CA ALA A 69 16.25 -14.30 5.68
C ALA A 69 14.88 -13.77 5.19
N LEU A 70 14.27 -12.83 5.89
CA LEU A 70 13.02 -12.19 5.49
C LEU A 70 13.17 -11.42 4.16
N ILE A 71 14.27 -10.68 3.98
CA ILE A 71 14.55 -9.96 2.73
C ILE A 71 14.68 -10.96 1.58
N ALA A 72 15.42 -12.07 1.76
CA ALA A 72 15.59 -13.08 0.73
C ALA A 72 14.25 -13.71 0.32
N GLU A 73 13.39 -14.05 1.29
CA GLU A 73 12.04 -14.57 1.05
C GLU A 73 11.20 -13.58 0.23
N LYS A 74 11.15 -12.31 0.66
CA LYS A 74 10.32 -11.30 0.00
C LYS A 74 10.85 -10.90 -1.38
N ARG A 75 12.16 -10.88 -1.58
CA ARG A 75 12.77 -10.70 -2.91
C ARG A 75 12.42 -11.87 -3.85
N ALA A 76 12.44 -13.11 -3.37
CA ALA A 76 12.04 -14.26 -4.16
C ALA A 76 10.55 -14.17 -4.56
N ARG A 77 9.68 -13.74 -3.65
CA ARG A 77 8.26 -13.51 -3.92
C ARG A 77 8.06 -12.42 -4.99
N LEU A 78 8.74 -11.29 -4.87
CA LEU A 78 8.68 -10.19 -5.83
C LEU A 78 9.18 -10.63 -7.21
N ALA A 79 10.32 -11.32 -7.27
CA ALA A 79 10.89 -11.84 -8.51
C ALA A 79 9.96 -12.87 -9.19
N ASP A 80 9.21 -13.69 -8.43
CA ASP A 80 8.19 -14.58 -8.98
C ASP A 80 7.07 -13.80 -9.69
N VAL A 81 6.58 -12.73 -9.08
CA VAL A 81 5.58 -11.85 -9.71
C VAL A 81 6.14 -11.23 -10.98
N GLU A 82 7.31 -10.61 -10.93
CA GLU A 82 7.92 -9.93 -12.07
C GLU A 82 8.20 -10.90 -13.24
N ARG A 83 8.59 -12.13 -12.95
CA ARG A 83 8.75 -13.17 -13.99
C ARG A 83 7.43 -13.51 -14.67
N ARG A 84 6.31 -13.51 -13.94
CA ARG A 84 4.98 -13.88 -14.45
C ARG A 84 4.34 -12.79 -15.30
N VAL A 85 4.53 -11.52 -14.92
CA VAL A 85 3.82 -10.39 -15.53
C VAL A 85 4.73 -9.33 -16.16
N GLY A 86 6.06 -9.46 -16.02
CA GLY A 86 7.02 -8.45 -16.47
C GLY A 86 7.15 -8.32 -17.98
N ASP A 87 6.71 -9.31 -18.74
CA ASP A 87 6.68 -9.31 -20.21
C ASP A 87 5.54 -8.46 -20.81
N ILE A 88 4.59 -7.98 -19.97
CA ILE A 88 3.43 -7.19 -20.42
C ILE A 88 3.89 -5.77 -20.77
N PRO A 89 3.73 -5.34 -22.05
CA PRO A 89 4.09 -3.99 -22.48
C PRO A 89 3.33 -2.92 -21.69
N GLU A 90 3.95 -1.80 -21.41
CA GLU A 90 3.34 -0.73 -20.59
C GLU A 90 1.99 -0.26 -21.12
N ALA A 91 1.85 -0.17 -22.45
CA ALA A 91 0.60 0.24 -23.11
C ALA A 91 -0.56 -0.74 -22.88
N GLU A 92 -0.25 -2.02 -22.63
CA GLU A 92 -1.23 -3.09 -22.42
C GLU A 92 -1.56 -3.34 -20.95
N ARG A 93 -0.82 -2.70 -20.04
CA ARG A 93 -1.03 -2.85 -18.59
C ARG A 93 -2.38 -2.25 -18.18
N PRO A 94 -3.24 -3.00 -17.47
CA PRO A 94 -4.51 -2.50 -16.97
C PRO A 94 -4.35 -1.29 -16.05
N ILE A 95 -5.30 -0.37 -16.15
CA ILE A 95 -5.40 0.78 -15.25
C ILE A 95 -6.17 0.35 -14.01
N VAL A 96 -5.52 0.43 -12.85
CA VAL A 96 -6.13 0.15 -11.55
C VAL A 96 -6.36 1.45 -10.77
N VAL A 97 -7.55 1.61 -10.20
CA VAL A 97 -7.85 2.66 -9.23
C VAL A 97 -8.20 2.01 -7.89
N ALA A 98 -7.46 2.38 -6.85
CA ALA A 98 -7.70 1.91 -5.51
C ALA A 98 -8.53 2.92 -4.70
N PHE A 99 -9.49 2.39 -3.93
CA PHE A 99 -10.31 3.17 -3.02
C PHE A 99 -9.91 2.91 -1.56
N ALA A 100 -9.91 3.98 -0.76
CA ALA A 100 -10.16 3.94 0.66
C ALA A 100 -11.64 4.29 0.90
N PHE A 101 -12.19 4.03 2.09
CA PHE A 101 -13.55 4.50 2.39
C PHE A 101 -13.65 6.04 2.37
N SER A 102 -12.54 6.73 2.58
CA SER A 102 -12.43 8.20 2.51
C SER A 102 -12.24 8.78 1.10
N GLY A 103 -12.10 7.94 0.06
CA GLY A 103 -11.89 8.40 -1.32
C GLY A 103 -10.85 7.60 -2.09
N VAL A 104 -10.27 8.21 -3.13
CA VAL A 104 -9.25 7.56 -3.98
C VAL A 104 -7.91 7.47 -3.25
N PHE A 105 -7.22 6.34 -3.43
CA PHE A 105 -5.93 6.04 -2.83
C PHE A 105 -4.85 5.82 -3.90
N GLY A 106 -3.59 6.04 -3.53
CA GLY A 106 -2.45 5.75 -4.39
C GLY A 106 -1.85 6.97 -5.07
N GLN A 107 -1.27 7.87 -4.30
CA GLN A 107 -0.60 9.07 -4.80
C GLN A 107 0.50 8.75 -5.81
N LYS A 108 0.68 9.64 -6.77
CA LYS A 108 1.80 9.63 -7.70
C LYS A 108 3.14 9.59 -6.95
N ASP A 109 4.07 8.77 -7.43
CA ASP A 109 5.40 8.56 -6.83
C ASP A 109 5.39 8.03 -5.38
N GLY A 110 4.23 7.56 -4.90
CA GLY A 110 4.09 6.89 -3.61
C GLY A 110 4.37 5.37 -3.70
N LEU A 111 4.37 4.71 -2.54
CA LEU A 111 4.66 3.27 -2.46
C LEU A 111 3.65 2.42 -3.25
N PHE A 112 2.35 2.75 -3.19
CA PHE A 112 1.33 2.03 -3.96
C PHE A 112 1.53 2.17 -5.47
N ASP A 113 1.97 3.35 -5.93
CA ASP A 113 2.31 3.59 -7.34
C ASP A 113 3.48 2.70 -7.79
N ASP A 114 4.47 2.50 -6.91
CA ASP A 114 5.57 1.57 -7.16
C ASP A 114 5.14 0.10 -7.13
N MET A 115 4.26 -0.28 -6.18
CA MET A 115 3.67 -1.63 -6.15
C MET A 115 2.91 -1.95 -7.45
N CYS A 116 2.15 -1.00 -7.99
CA CYS A 116 1.46 -1.18 -9.26
C CYS A 116 2.45 -1.48 -10.41
N ARG A 117 3.59 -0.78 -10.45
CA ARG A 117 4.63 -1.02 -11.47
C ARG A 117 5.19 -2.44 -11.40
N HIS A 118 5.50 -2.93 -10.20
CA HIS A 118 5.98 -4.31 -9.97
C HIS A 118 4.93 -5.37 -10.33
N ALA A 119 3.65 -5.05 -10.19
CA ALA A 119 2.52 -5.89 -10.60
C ALA A 119 2.15 -5.74 -12.10
N SER A 120 2.94 -5.02 -12.90
CA SER A 120 2.63 -4.68 -14.30
C SER A 120 1.28 -4.00 -14.48
N LEU A 121 0.94 -3.07 -13.59
CA LEU A 121 -0.29 -2.27 -13.62
C LEU A 121 0.04 -0.78 -13.74
N ARG A 122 -0.93 0.00 -14.21
CA ARG A 122 -0.90 1.47 -14.21
C ARG A 122 -1.78 2.01 -13.10
N ASN A 123 -1.22 2.85 -12.24
CA ASN A 123 -1.97 3.49 -11.17
C ASN A 123 -2.81 4.65 -11.71
N GLY A 124 -4.13 4.45 -11.84
CA GLY A 124 -5.04 5.45 -12.39
C GLY A 124 -5.12 6.72 -11.57
N ALA A 125 -5.02 6.64 -10.24
CA ALA A 125 -4.98 7.82 -9.38
C ALA A 125 -3.75 8.71 -9.66
N ALA A 126 -2.59 8.10 -9.89
CA ALA A 126 -1.38 8.81 -10.28
C ALA A 126 -1.49 9.42 -11.69
N MET A 127 -2.15 8.73 -12.63
CA MET A 127 -2.37 9.20 -14.00
C MET A 127 -3.24 10.46 -14.06
N VAL A 128 -4.24 10.58 -13.19
CA VAL A 128 -5.08 11.79 -13.07
C VAL A 128 -4.49 12.83 -12.10
N GLY A 129 -3.30 12.61 -11.57
CA GLY A 129 -2.53 13.60 -10.84
C GLY A 129 -2.80 13.63 -9.33
N LEU A 130 -3.29 12.54 -8.71
CA LEU A 130 -3.43 12.49 -7.24
C LEU A 130 -2.06 12.65 -6.57
N THR A 131 -1.96 13.66 -5.71
CA THR A 131 -0.82 13.91 -4.81
C THR A 131 -1.30 14.16 -3.40
N ALA A 132 -0.39 14.43 -2.45
CA ALA A 132 -0.76 14.83 -1.09
C ALA A 132 -1.57 16.13 -1.06
N ASP A 133 -1.28 17.04 -2.01
CA ASP A 133 -1.83 18.40 -2.03
C ASP A 133 -2.91 18.59 -3.11
N THR A 134 -3.07 17.62 -4.01
CA THR A 134 -4.00 17.70 -5.15
C THR A 134 -4.95 16.51 -5.11
N PRO A 135 -6.17 16.68 -4.54
CA PRO A 135 -7.19 15.64 -4.60
C PRO A 135 -7.69 15.46 -6.04
N VAL A 136 -8.21 14.28 -6.35
CA VAL A 136 -8.88 14.01 -7.63
C VAL A 136 -10.37 13.83 -7.42
N SER A 137 -11.15 14.26 -8.40
CA SER A 137 -12.61 14.09 -8.39
C SER A 137 -13.00 12.70 -8.93
N MET A 138 -14.20 12.25 -8.58
CA MET A 138 -14.75 10.99 -9.10
C MET A 138 -15.01 11.06 -10.60
N GLU A 139 -15.33 12.23 -11.13
CA GLU A 139 -15.51 12.46 -12.57
C GLU A 139 -14.20 12.25 -13.34
N GLN A 140 -13.05 12.65 -12.79
CA GLN A 140 -11.74 12.38 -13.39
C GLN A 140 -11.45 10.87 -13.44
N ILE A 141 -11.83 10.14 -12.38
CA ILE A 141 -11.69 8.67 -12.35
C ILE A 141 -12.61 8.01 -13.38
N VAL A 142 -13.85 8.47 -13.49
CA VAL A 142 -14.80 7.95 -14.49
C VAL A 142 -14.33 8.24 -15.92
N ALA A 143 -13.83 9.47 -16.17
CA ALA A 143 -13.30 9.85 -17.49
C ALA A 143 -12.05 9.05 -17.89
N LEU A 144 -11.30 8.51 -16.94
CA LEU A 144 -10.16 7.63 -17.18
C LEU A 144 -10.59 6.24 -17.65
N ASP A 145 -11.84 5.82 -17.36
CA ASP A 145 -12.43 4.50 -17.63
C ASP A 145 -11.50 3.33 -17.20
N PRO A 146 -11.15 3.21 -15.91
CA PRO A 146 -10.20 2.21 -15.46
C PRO A 146 -10.68 0.78 -15.64
N ASP A 147 -9.72 -0.13 -15.87
CA ASP A 147 -9.95 -1.56 -16.07
C ASP A 147 -10.32 -2.28 -14.78
N VAL A 148 -9.84 -1.79 -13.64
CA VAL A 148 -9.92 -2.46 -12.34
C VAL A 148 -10.19 -1.44 -11.24
N PHE A 149 -11.13 -1.76 -10.34
CA PHE A 149 -11.28 -1.10 -9.06
C PHE A 149 -10.83 -2.00 -7.92
N LEU A 150 -9.99 -1.44 -7.06
CA LEU A 150 -9.53 -2.06 -5.82
C LEU A 150 -10.33 -1.51 -4.65
N LEU A 151 -11.12 -2.37 -4.03
CA LEU A 151 -12.05 -2.01 -2.98
C LEU A 151 -11.36 -1.91 -1.62
N PRO A 152 -11.82 -1.02 -0.72
CA PRO A 152 -11.34 -0.97 0.65
C PRO A 152 -11.80 -2.20 1.44
N THR A 153 -10.97 -2.70 2.35
CA THR A 153 -11.26 -3.89 3.16
C THR A 153 -11.28 -3.62 4.66
N TRP A 154 -10.84 -2.44 5.09
CA TRP A 154 -10.81 -2.04 6.49
C TRP A 154 -11.36 -0.63 6.70
N SER A 155 -12.22 -0.48 7.70
CA SER A 155 -12.75 0.81 8.17
C SER A 155 -12.79 0.85 9.69
N ALA A 156 -12.40 1.99 10.26
CA ALA A 156 -12.52 2.26 11.69
C ALA A 156 -13.98 2.43 12.14
N GLU A 157 -14.87 2.85 11.22
CA GLU A 157 -16.29 3.07 11.42
C GLU A 157 -17.15 1.81 11.18
N GLY A 158 -16.51 0.69 10.76
CA GLY A 158 -17.18 -0.59 10.52
C GLY A 158 -17.86 -0.72 9.16
N GLU A 159 -17.53 0.14 8.20
CA GLU A 159 -17.98 0.03 6.80
C GLU A 159 -17.48 -1.27 6.17
N LYS A 160 -18.27 -1.85 5.29
CA LYS A 160 -18.01 -3.16 4.70
C LYS A 160 -17.69 -3.07 3.22
N THR A 161 -16.75 -3.89 2.78
CA THR A 161 -16.34 -4.02 1.37
C THR A 161 -17.53 -4.31 0.45
N GLU A 162 -18.45 -5.19 0.87
CA GLU A 162 -19.59 -5.58 0.04
C GLU A 162 -20.63 -4.46 -0.09
N GLU A 163 -20.81 -3.64 0.92
CA GLU A 163 -21.65 -2.45 0.85
C GLU A 163 -21.05 -1.42 -0.09
N PHE A 164 -19.72 -1.22 -0.05
CA PHE A 164 -19.00 -0.36 -0.99
C PHE A 164 -19.11 -0.87 -2.42
N ARG A 165 -18.95 -2.19 -2.63
CA ARG A 165 -19.14 -2.85 -3.94
C ARG A 165 -20.55 -2.63 -4.49
N ALA A 166 -21.58 -2.84 -3.67
CA ALA A 166 -22.97 -2.65 -4.05
C ALA A 166 -23.25 -1.19 -4.43
N LYS A 167 -22.67 -0.24 -3.68
CA LYS A 167 -22.78 1.20 -3.99
C LYS A 167 -22.18 1.53 -5.35
N LEU A 168 -20.97 1.07 -5.66
CA LEU A 168 -20.35 1.31 -6.98
C LEU A 168 -21.20 0.76 -8.13
N ARG A 169 -21.82 -0.42 -7.96
CA ARG A 169 -22.66 -1.03 -8.99
C ARG A 169 -23.99 -0.30 -9.23
N SER A 170 -24.52 0.36 -8.21
CA SER A 170 -25.82 1.07 -8.28
C SER A 170 -25.67 2.57 -8.57
N ASP A 171 -24.47 3.12 -8.47
CA ASP A 171 -24.21 4.54 -8.70
C ASP A 171 -24.19 4.85 -10.20
N PRO A 172 -25.11 5.73 -10.69
CA PRO A 172 -25.14 6.13 -12.09
C PRO A 172 -23.80 6.68 -12.63
N LEU A 173 -22.97 7.24 -11.76
CA LEU A 173 -21.66 7.77 -12.12
C LEU A 173 -20.70 6.65 -12.56
N PHE A 174 -20.76 5.49 -11.89
CA PHE A 174 -19.81 4.40 -12.08
C PHE A 174 -20.31 3.25 -12.94
N MET A 175 -21.62 3.11 -13.15
CA MET A 175 -22.21 1.93 -13.82
C MET A 175 -21.69 1.68 -15.24
N HIS A 176 -21.19 2.73 -15.90
CA HIS A 176 -20.64 2.64 -17.27
C HIS A 176 -19.12 2.47 -17.31
N VAL A 177 -18.44 2.59 -16.17
CA VAL A 177 -16.99 2.38 -16.06
C VAL A 177 -16.65 0.91 -16.31
N LYS A 178 -15.61 0.64 -17.08
CA LYS A 178 -15.19 -0.71 -17.48
C LYS A 178 -15.04 -1.65 -16.28
N ALA A 179 -14.35 -1.21 -15.22
CA ALA A 179 -14.18 -1.98 -13.99
C ALA A 179 -15.51 -2.47 -13.37
N VAL A 180 -16.56 -1.64 -13.40
CA VAL A 180 -17.88 -1.98 -12.86
C VAL A 180 -18.65 -2.87 -13.83
N ARG A 181 -18.68 -2.50 -15.11
CA ARG A 181 -19.39 -3.21 -16.18
C ARG A 181 -18.89 -4.64 -16.36
N GLU A 182 -17.57 -4.85 -16.26
CA GLU A 182 -16.92 -6.16 -16.41
C GLU A 182 -16.72 -6.89 -15.07
N ASN A 183 -17.19 -6.27 -13.98
CA ASN A 183 -17.09 -6.82 -12.61
C ASN A 183 -15.65 -7.03 -12.11
N HIS A 184 -14.70 -6.23 -12.59
CA HIS A 184 -13.32 -6.22 -12.12
C HIS A 184 -13.19 -5.40 -10.80
N LEU A 185 -13.91 -5.84 -9.78
CA LEU A 185 -14.00 -5.20 -8.46
C LEU A 185 -13.30 -6.12 -7.43
N TYR A 186 -12.00 -5.95 -7.27
CA TYR A 186 -11.18 -6.81 -6.43
C TYR A 186 -10.97 -6.23 -5.03
N ALA A 187 -10.75 -7.09 -4.06
CA ALA A 187 -10.43 -6.72 -2.69
C ALA A 187 -9.07 -7.32 -2.30
N VAL A 188 -8.09 -6.46 -2.07
CA VAL A 188 -6.80 -6.84 -1.49
C VAL A 188 -6.75 -6.30 -0.06
N PRO A 189 -6.33 -7.11 0.93
CA PRO A 189 -6.33 -6.67 2.33
C PRO A 189 -5.62 -5.33 2.53
N ASP A 190 -6.29 -4.39 3.18
CA ASP A 190 -5.73 -3.07 3.48
C ASP A 190 -4.48 -3.15 4.35
N THR A 191 -4.35 -4.21 5.15
CA THR A 191 -3.12 -4.53 5.90
C THR A 191 -1.90 -4.77 4.99
N TYR A 192 -2.11 -5.14 3.73
CA TYR A 192 -1.05 -5.24 2.71
C TYR A 192 -0.85 -3.91 2.00
N ARG A 193 -1.95 -3.29 1.59
CA ARG A 193 -1.96 -2.08 0.76
C ARG A 193 -1.42 -0.84 1.47
N TYR A 194 -1.72 -0.68 2.77
CA TYR A 194 -1.23 0.42 3.59
C TYR A 194 0.08 0.11 4.32
N SER A 195 0.62 -1.11 4.15
CA SER A 195 1.87 -1.50 4.78
C SER A 195 3.06 -0.86 4.08
N ALA A 196 3.89 -0.17 4.85
CA ALA A 196 5.23 0.25 4.42
C ALA A 196 6.32 -0.74 4.91
N GLY A 197 5.97 -1.99 5.07
CA GLY A 197 6.83 -3.10 5.49
C GLY A 197 6.69 -4.30 4.56
N GLN A 198 7.11 -5.48 5.01
CA GLN A 198 7.15 -6.73 4.24
C GLN A 198 5.81 -7.12 3.59
N ASN A 199 4.69 -6.71 4.17
CA ASN A 199 3.35 -6.99 3.63
C ASN A 199 3.05 -6.25 2.33
N ALA A 200 3.80 -5.19 2.00
CA ALA A 200 3.70 -4.52 0.71
C ALA A 200 4.03 -5.46 -0.46
N ILE A 201 4.93 -6.43 -0.26
CA ILE A 201 5.26 -7.44 -1.27
C ILE A 201 4.08 -8.38 -1.50
N GLU A 202 3.34 -8.73 -0.45
CA GLU A 202 2.10 -9.50 -0.59
C GLU A 202 1.02 -8.69 -1.33
N CYS A 203 0.99 -7.35 -1.17
CA CYS A 203 0.12 -6.50 -1.97
C CYS A 203 0.44 -6.61 -3.46
N VAL A 204 1.71 -6.53 -3.85
CA VAL A 204 2.14 -6.70 -5.26
C VAL A 204 1.69 -8.04 -5.81
N TYR A 205 1.88 -9.11 -5.04
CA TYR A 205 1.48 -10.45 -5.43
C TYR A 205 -0.03 -10.60 -5.61
N GLU A 206 -0.82 -10.16 -4.63
CA GLU A 206 -2.28 -10.26 -4.68
C GLU A 206 -2.90 -9.38 -5.79
N LEU A 207 -2.32 -8.20 -6.05
CA LEU A 207 -2.69 -7.36 -7.17
C LEU A 207 -2.47 -8.06 -8.51
N ALA A 208 -1.26 -8.60 -8.73
CA ALA A 208 -0.94 -9.31 -9.97
C ALA A 208 -1.82 -10.54 -10.15
N ARG A 209 -2.01 -11.35 -9.09
CA ARG A 209 -2.85 -12.56 -9.11
C ARG A 209 -4.32 -12.25 -9.39
N ALA A 210 -4.86 -11.16 -8.83
CA ALA A 210 -6.25 -10.77 -9.05
C ALA A 210 -6.51 -10.28 -10.47
N VAL A 211 -5.54 -9.58 -11.07
CA VAL A 211 -5.70 -8.98 -12.40
C VAL A 211 -5.30 -9.94 -13.52
N TYR A 212 -4.35 -10.84 -13.27
CA TYR A 212 -3.83 -11.82 -14.24
C TYR A 212 -3.96 -13.26 -13.74
N PRO A 213 -5.18 -13.73 -13.39
CA PRO A 213 -5.36 -15.05 -12.75
C PRO A 213 -4.79 -16.20 -13.60
N GLU A 214 -4.78 -16.09 -14.93
CA GLU A 214 -4.22 -17.09 -15.83
C GLU A 214 -2.70 -17.26 -15.68
N ARG A 215 -1.98 -16.18 -15.29
CA ARG A 215 -0.53 -16.20 -15.03
C ARG A 215 -0.17 -16.87 -13.70
N PHE A 216 -1.17 -17.11 -12.84
CA PHE A 216 -1.03 -17.69 -11.50
C PHE A 216 -1.84 -18.99 -11.34
N ALA A 217 -2.28 -19.63 -12.44
CA ALA A 217 -3.11 -20.84 -12.40
C ALA A 217 -2.42 -22.05 -11.76
N ASP A 218 -1.08 -22.06 -11.69
CA ASP A 218 -0.25 -23.09 -11.06
C ASP A 218 -0.17 -22.93 -9.53
N VAL A 219 -0.62 -21.81 -8.97
CA VAL A 219 -0.58 -21.52 -7.53
C VAL A 219 -1.95 -21.85 -6.92
N LYS A 220 -1.97 -22.88 -6.08
CA LYS A 220 -3.18 -23.29 -5.33
C LYS A 220 -3.39 -22.46 -4.07
#